data_c785bfaaf3511238a91f35971d655cbc
#
_entry.id   c785bfaaf3511238a91f35971d655cbc
#
_cell.length_a   1.000
_cell.length_b   1.000
_cell.length_c   1.000
_cell.angle_alpha   90.00
_cell.angle_beta   90.00
_cell.angle_gamma   90.00
#
_symmetry.space_group_name_H-M   'P 1'
#
loop_
_entity.id
_entity.type
_entity.pdbx_description
1 polymer ?
#
loop_
_entity_poly.entity_id
_entity_poly.type
_entity_poly.pdbx_seq_one_letter_code
_entity_poly.pdbx_strand_id
1 'polypeptide(L)'
;MAVNKIFKICLLVYFLTLSFTVISEEIREGVLRTPDERFVNLEDYPFRPNYMMIDDLRVHYLDEGPKDANPIILFHGEPAWSYLFRKMIP
;
A
#
# COMPACT_ATOMS: atom_id res chain seq x y z
N MET A 1 13.65 44.48 -1.42
CA MET A 1 14.53 43.33 -1.27
C MET A 1 14.05 42.34 -0.21
N ALA A 2 13.58 42.76 0.96
CA ALA A 2 13.02 41.86 1.99
C ALA A 2 11.74 41.13 1.55
N VAL A 3 10.84 41.79 0.84
CA VAL A 3 9.58 41.24 0.31
C VAL A 3 9.83 40.07 -0.63
N ASN A 4 10.90 40.09 -1.41
CA ASN A 4 11.22 39.02 -2.36
C ASN A 4 11.73 37.74 -1.67
N LYS A 5 12.37 37.87 -0.50
CA LYS A 5 12.79 36.70 0.31
C LYS A 5 11.61 36.06 1.01
N ILE A 6 10.74 36.87 1.58
CA ILE A 6 9.54 36.39 2.28
C ILE A 6 8.60 35.69 1.29
N PHE A 7 8.40 36.25 0.11
CA PHE A 7 7.58 35.65 -0.93
C PHE A 7 8.13 34.31 -1.42
N LYS A 8 9.44 34.17 -1.60
CA LYS A 8 10.10 32.91 -1.94
C LYS A 8 9.97 31.88 -0.84
N ILE A 9 10.08 32.27 0.42
CA ILE A 9 9.93 31.38 1.58
C ILE A 9 8.47 30.93 1.69
N CYS A 10 7.49 31.81 1.52
CA CYS A 10 6.07 31.46 1.51
C CYS A 10 5.72 30.52 0.36
N LEU A 11 6.28 30.73 -0.82
CA LEU A 11 6.09 29.85 -1.98
C LEU A 11 6.71 28.47 -1.73
N LEU A 12 7.89 28.41 -1.11
CA LEU A 12 8.56 27.17 -0.75
C LEU A 12 7.77 26.39 0.31
N VAL A 13 7.27 27.07 1.33
CA VAL A 13 6.42 26.49 2.38
C VAL A 13 5.09 26.01 1.80
N TYR A 14 4.48 26.76 0.88
CA TYR A 14 3.26 26.35 0.18
C TYR A 14 3.48 25.07 -0.66
N PHE A 15 4.61 24.95 -1.35
CA PHE A 15 4.97 23.73 -2.08
C PHE A 15 5.28 22.54 -1.16
N LEU A 16 5.83 22.78 0.04
CA LEU A 16 6.09 21.73 1.04
C LEU A 16 4.81 21.25 1.75
N THR A 17 3.76 22.06 1.77
CA THR A 17 2.46 21.71 2.34
C THR A 17 1.51 21.07 1.33
N LEU A 18 1.92 20.90 0.08
CA LEU A 18 1.30 19.95 -0.84
C LEU A 18 1.60 18.53 -0.34
N SER A 19 1.04 18.22 0.83
CA SER A 19 0.98 16.87 1.34
C SER A 19 0.35 16.03 0.24
N PHE A 20 1.11 15.06 -0.27
CA PHE A 20 0.56 13.99 -1.09
C PHE A 20 -0.47 13.26 -0.23
N THR A 21 -1.69 13.72 -0.24
CA THR A 21 -2.81 12.91 0.20
C THR A 21 -2.94 11.80 -0.81
N VAL A 22 -2.33 10.66 -0.50
CA VAL A 22 -2.59 9.46 -1.27
C VAL A 22 -4.01 9.05 -0.94
N ILE A 23 -4.89 9.48 -1.81
CA ILE A 23 -6.30 9.15 -1.77
C ILE A 23 -6.43 7.75 -2.36
N SER A 24 -7.09 6.86 -1.63
CA SER A 24 -7.53 5.57 -2.17
C SER A 24 -8.37 5.83 -3.42
N GLU A 25 -8.08 5.12 -4.51
CA GLU A 25 -8.85 5.24 -5.74
C GLU A 25 -10.21 4.59 -5.57
N GLU A 26 -11.30 5.33 -5.78
CA GLU A 26 -12.63 4.76 -5.84
C GLU A 26 -12.86 4.13 -7.23
N ILE A 27 -12.93 2.81 -7.27
CA ILE A 27 -13.12 2.05 -8.52
C ILE A 27 -14.58 2.05 -8.96
N ARG A 28 -15.49 2.00 -8.00
CA ARG A 28 -16.94 2.12 -8.13
C ARG A 28 -17.53 2.51 -6.78
N GLU A 29 -18.79 2.91 -6.74
CA GLU A 29 -19.46 3.32 -5.50
C GLU A 29 -19.23 2.31 -4.36
N GLY A 30 -18.63 2.79 -3.28
CA GLY A 30 -18.31 2.02 -2.08
C GLY A 30 -17.13 1.05 -2.19
N VAL A 31 -16.42 0.99 -3.34
CA VAL A 31 -15.25 0.14 -3.54
C VAL A 31 -13.99 0.96 -3.70
N LEU A 32 -13.18 0.95 -2.67
CA LEU A 32 -11.90 1.65 -2.65
C LEU A 32 -10.75 0.68 -2.99
N ARG A 33 -9.77 1.18 -3.71
CA ARG A 33 -8.52 0.48 -4.02
C ARG A 33 -7.34 1.20 -3.40
N THR A 34 -6.53 0.48 -2.63
CA THR A 34 -5.22 0.98 -2.21
C THR A 34 -4.30 1.03 -3.42
N PRO A 35 -3.67 2.17 -3.72
CA PRO A 35 -2.71 2.30 -4.81
C PRO A 35 -1.53 1.32 -4.67
N ASP A 36 -1.08 0.75 -5.80
CA ASP A 36 -0.06 -0.30 -5.80
C ASP A 36 1.31 0.19 -5.26
N GLU A 37 1.62 1.46 -5.42
CA GLU A 37 2.83 2.08 -4.86
C GLU A 37 2.90 2.07 -3.33
N ARG A 38 1.77 1.84 -2.65
CA ARG A 38 1.74 1.67 -1.19
C ARG A 38 2.31 0.33 -0.72
N PHE A 39 2.44 -0.62 -1.62
CA PHE A 39 2.98 -1.95 -1.33
C PHE A 39 4.45 -2.10 -1.73
N VAL A 40 5.09 -1.02 -2.18
CA VAL A 40 6.49 -1.02 -2.60
C VAL A 40 7.39 -0.62 -1.44
N ASN A 41 8.54 -1.29 -1.32
CA ASN A 41 9.59 -0.99 -0.32
C ASN A 41 9.11 -1.02 1.15
N LEU A 42 8.21 -1.92 1.47
CA LEU A 42 7.79 -2.14 2.85
C LEU A 42 8.90 -2.86 3.64
N GLU A 43 9.14 -2.41 4.87
CA GLU A 43 10.15 -2.98 5.75
C GLU A 43 9.83 -4.45 6.06
N ASP A 44 10.82 -5.33 5.87
CA ASP A 44 10.71 -6.77 6.12
C ASP A 44 9.58 -7.47 5.33
N TYR A 45 9.21 -6.92 4.17
CA TYR A 45 8.16 -7.47 3.34
C TYR A 45 8.61 -7.65 1.88
N PRO A 46 9.49 -8.63 1.59
CA PRO A 46 10.08 -8.83 0.26
C PRO A 46 9.16 -9.59 -0.70
N PHE A 47 7.93 -9.84 -0.33
CA PHE A 47 7.00 -10.69 -1.09
C PHE A 47 6.40 -9.94 -2.27
N ARG A 48 6.23 -10.66 -3.39
CA ARG A 48 5.52 -10.14 -4.55
C ARG A 48 4.02 -10.26 -4.33
N PRO A 49 3.24 -9.22 -4.62
CA PRO A 49 1.80 -9.29 -4.53
C PRO A 49 1.23 -10.19 -5.63
N ASN A 50 0.27 -11.02 -5.26
CA ASN A 50 -0.60 -11.72 -6.20
C ASN A 50 -2.03 -11.22 -5.99
N TYR A 51 -2.82 -11.28 -7.05
CA TYR A 51 -4.21 -10.83 -7.03
C TYR A 51 -5.12 -11.83 -7.73
N MET A 52 -6.30 -12.01 -7.18
CA MET A 52 -7.40 -12.72 -7.83
C MET A 52 -8.67 -11.88 -7.77
N MET A 53 -9.55 -12.09 -8.72
CA MET A 53 -10.86 -11.44 -8.73
C MET A 53 -11.89 -12.36 -8.12
N ILE A 54 -12.60 -11.89 -7.11
CA ILE A 54 -13.71 -12.58 -6.45
C ILE A 54 -14.87 -11.59 -6.39
N ASP A 55 -15.99 -11.89 -7.01
CA ASP A 55 -17.17 -11.01 -7.08
C ASP A 55 -16.83 -9.57 -7.47
N ASP A 56 -16.00 -9.43 -8.53
CA ASP A 56 -15.49 -8.14 -9.00
C ASP A 56 -14.62 -7.36 -7.99
N LEU A 57 -14.22 -7.97 -6.91
CA LEU A 57 -13.26 -7.42 -5.97
C LEU A 57 -11.86 -7.99 -6.19
N ARG A 58 -10.85 -7.14 -6.18
CA ARG A 58 -9.45 -7.55 -6.27
C ARG A 58 -8.95 -7.97 -4.89
N VAL A 59 -8.75 -9.27 -4.71
CA VAL A 59 -8.24 -9.86 -3.47
C VAL A 59 -6.74 -10.10 -3.58
N HIS A 60 -5.98 -9.54 -2.66
CA HIS A 60 -4.54 -9.74 -2.54
C HIS A 60 -4.23 -11.02 -1.77
N TYR A 61 -3.20 -11.77 -2.23
CA TYR A 61 -2.67 -12.91 -1.51
C TYR A 61 -1.17 -13.07 -1.73
N LEU A 62 -0.52 -13.79 -0.85
CA LEU A 62 0.85 -14.26 -1.01
C LEU A 62 0.84 -15.76 -1.28
N ASP A 63 1.77 -16.20 -2.11
CA ASP A 63 1.97 -17.62 -2.43
C ASP A 63 3.48 -17.91 -2.42
N GLU A 64 3.97 -18.26 -1.27
CA GLU A 64 5.39 -18.44 -0.98
C GLU A 64 5.72 -19.90 -0.68
N GLY A 65 6.96 -20.29 -0.95
CA GLY A 65 7.47 -21.64 -0.68
C GLY A 65 7.32 -22.63 -1.84
N PRO A 66 7.66 -23.90 -1.61
CA PRO A 66 7.61 -24.96 -2.62
C PRO A 66 6.19 -25.24 -3.11
N LYS A 67 6.01 -25.32 -4.43
CA LYS A 67 4.70 -25.49 -5.06
C LYS A 67 4.13 -26.90 -4.97
N ASP A 68 4.98 -27.87 -4.62
CA ASP A 68 4.64 -29.29 -4.43
C ASP A 68 4.43 -29.68 -2.96
N ALA A 69 4.63 -28.74 -2.04
CA ALA A 69 4.38 -28.96 -0.61
C ALA A 69 2.90 -28.84 -0.25
N ASN A 70 2.50 -29.47 0.84
CA ASN A 70 1.18 -29.25 1.42
C ASN A 70 1.05 -27.79 1.89
N PRO A 71 0.06 -27.05 1.43
CA PRO A 71 -0.05 -25.64 1.78
C PRO A 71 -0.47 -25.41 3.24
N ILE A 72 0.08 -24.36 3.83
CA ILE A 72 -0.39 -23.78 5.08
C ILE A 72 -1.08 -22.48 4.73
N ILE A 73 -2.33 -22.32 5.14
CA ILE A 73 -3.11 -21.12 4.86
C ILE A 73 -3.12 -20.23 6.11
N LEU A 74 -2.73 -18.96 5.93
CA LEU A 74 -2.72 -17.95 6.97
C LEU A 74 -3.78 -16.87 6.66
N PHE A 75 -4.79 -16.79 7.49
CA PHE A 75 -5.79 -15.73 7.42
C PHE A 75 -5.52 -14.66 8.48
N HIS A 76 -5.48 -13.41 8.07
CA HIS A 76 -5.43 -12.29 8.99
C HIS A 76 -6.84 -11.85 9.40
N GLY A 77 -6.92 -11.21 10.56
CA GLY A 77 -8.14 -10.53 11.01
C GLY A 77 -8.18 -9.07 10.57
N GLU A 78 -9.30 -8.42 10.77
CA GLU A 78 -9.43 -6.98 10.56
C GLU A 78 -8.91 -6.22 11.81
N PRO A 79 -8.25 -5.10 11.63
CA PRO A 79 -7.90 -4.36 10.40
C PRO A 79 -6.54 -4.74 9.79
N ALA A 80 -6.02 -5.92 10.08
CA ALA A 80 -4.73 -6.37 9.60
C ALA A 80 -4.80 -6.86 8.13
N TRP A 81 -3.62 -7.14 7.57
CA TRP A 81 -3.44 -7.73 6.25
C TRP A 81 -2.19 -8.63 6.24
N SER A 82 -1.80 -9.22 5.13
CA SER A 82 -0.70 -10.20 5.04
C SER A 82 0.65 -9.71 5.62
N TYR A 83 0.86 -8.42 5.75
CA TYR A 83 2.03 -7.83 6.42
C TYR A 83 2.20 -8.31 7.88
N LEU A 84 1.09 -8.69 8.54
CA LEU A 84 1.12 -9.27 9.88
C LEU A 84 2.05 -10.49 9.96
N PHE A 85 2.05 -11.31 8.89
CA PHE A 85 2.78 -12.57 8.83
C PHE A 85 4.21 -12.44 8.29
N ARG A 86 4.70 -11.23 7.98
CA ARG A 86 5.98 -11.00 7.33
C ARG A 86 7.20 -11.64 8.01
N LYS A 87 7.13 -11.85 9.31
CA LYS A 87 8.18 -12.51 10.10
C LYS A 87 7.95 -14.03 10.27
N MET A 88 6.81 -14.55 9.82
CA MET A 88 6.44 -15.97 9.95
C MET A 88 6.58 -16.73 8.64
N ILE A 89 6.52 -16.02 7.50
CA ILE A 89 6.57 -16.63 6.17
C ILE A 89 7.98 -17.11 5.79
N PRO A 90 9.09 -16.35 6.10
CA PRO A 90 10.45 -16.78 5.78
C PRO A 90 10.89 -18.03 6.52
#